data_b1d7d22f2f884026e48d82fef305ae0a
#
_entry.id   b1d7d22f2f884026e48d82fef305ae0a
#
_cell.length_a   1.000
_cell.length_b   1.000
_cell.length_c   1.000
_cell.angle_alpha   90.00
_cell.angle_beta   90.00
_cell.angle_gamma   90.00
#
_symmetry.space_group_name_H-M   'P 1'
#
loop_
_entity.id
_entity.type
_entity.pdbx_description
1 polymer ?
#
loop_
_entity_poly.entity_id
_entity_poly.type
_entity_poly.pdbx_seq_one_letter_code
_entity_poly.pdbx_strand_id
1 'polypeptide(L)'
;MIYEFLPEADEEFREASRYYENEAPGVGLAFITEVHRVISVVMLHPRAAKKVRGTVRSKVLFHFPYNLLYSIESDVILIVAVAHQKRRPTYWRSRLNTALRIT
;
A
#
# COMPACT_ATOMS: atom_id res chain seq x y z
N MET A 1 -6.73 7.96 -14.44
CA MET A 1 -6.69 7.68 -12.98
C MET A 1 -5.24 7.72 -12.54
N ILE A 2 -4.97 8.33 -11.41
CA ILE A 2 -3.64 8.42 -10.82
C ILE A 2 -3.64 7.74 -9.46
N TYR A 3 -2.45 7.55 -8.89
CA TYR A 3 -2.35 7.06 -7.52
C TYR A 3 -1.52 8.02 -6.67
N GLU A 4 -1.79 8.03 -5.39
CA GLU A 4 -1.06 8.82 -4.41
C GLU A 4 -0.86 8.01 -3.14
N PHE A 5 0.29 8.17 -2.50
CA PHE A 5 0.55 7.57 -1.20
C PHE A 5 0.16 8.54 -0.10
N LEU A 6 -0.55 8.07 0.92
CA LEU A 6 -0.58 8.81 2.17
C LEU A 6 0.84 8.90 2.74
N PRO A 7 1.15 9.97 3.47
CA PRO A 7 2.51 10.12 4.05
C PRO A 7 2.96 8.90 4.86
N GLU A 8 2.06 8.32 5.65
CA GLU A 8 2.38 7.14 6.46
C GLU A 8 2.66 5.92 5.59
N ALA A 9 1.93 5.77 4.49
CA ALA A 9 2.15 4.66 3.56
C ALA A 9 3.48 4.82 2.83
N ASP A 10 3.81 6.05 2.44
CA ASP A 10 5.10 6.34 1.80
C ASP A 10 6.26 6.01 2.74
N GLU A 11 6.13 6.39 4.01
CA GLU A 11 7.14 6.07 5.02
C GLU A 11 7.30 4.56 5.20
N GLU A 12 6.19 3.83 5.28
CA GLU A 12 6.22 2.37 5.37
C GLU A 12 6.92 1.75 4.17
N PHE A 13 6.65 2.26 2.98
CA PHE A 13 7.28 1.79 1.76
C PHE A 13 8.79 2.01 1.80
N ARG A 14 9.22 3.21 2.20
CA ARG A 14 10.65 3.55 2.29
C ARG A 14 11.37 2.72 3.33
N GLU A 15 10.77 2.57 4.51
CA GLU A 15 11.37 1.78 5.59
C GLU A 15 11.53 0.31 5.20
N ALA A 16 10.50 -0.29 4.61
CA ALA A 16 10.57 -1.68 4.17
C ALA A 16 11.64 -1.86 3.09
N SER A 17 11.73 -0.91 2.15
CA SER A 17 12.75 -0.96 1.09
C SER A 17 14.15 -0.93 1.67
N ARG A 18 14.40 -0.06 2.64
CA ARG A 18 15.70 0.03 3.32
C ARG A 18 16.01 -1.24 4.11
N TYR A 19 15.01 -1.77 4.80
CA TYR A 19 15.17 -3.01 5.56
C TYR A 19 15.64 -4.16 4.65
N TYR A 20 14.96 -4.35 3.52
CA TYR A 20 15.31 -5.43 2.61
C TYR A 20 16.67 -5.23 1.96
N GLU A 21 17.01 -4.00 1.61
CA GLU A 21 18.34 -3.74 1.03
C GLU A 21 19.45 -4.00 2.04
N ASN A 22 19.21 -3.70 3.31
CA ASN A 22 20.18 -4.00 4.38
C ASN A 22 20.31 -5.49 4.63
N GLU A 23 19.26 -6.28 4.35
CA GLU A 23 19.34 -7.74 4.50
C GLU A 23 20.20 -8.38 3.42
N ALA A 24 20.07 -7.93 2.17
CA ALA A 24 20.90 -8.42 1.08
C ALA A 24 20.85 -7.44 -0.09
N PRO A 25 21.99 -7.20 -0.76
CA PRO A 25 22.01 -6.30 -1.92
C PRO A 25 21.01 -6.73 -3.00
N GLY A 26 20.26 -5.74 -3.50
CA GLY A 26 19.29 -5.94 -4.56
C GLY A 26 17.90 -6.32 -4.09
N VAL A 27 17.72 -6.74 -2.83
CA VAL A 27 16.41 -7.17 -2.33
C VAL A 27 15.49 -5.96 -2.11
N GLY A 28 16.06 -4.80 -1.73
CA GLY A 28 15.27 -3.57 -1.65
C GLY A 28 14.67 -3.17 -2.98
N LEU A 29 15.46 -3.26 -4.06
CA LEU A 29 14.96 -2.99 -5.40
C LEU A 29 13.87 -4.00 -5.81
N ALA A 30 14.04 -5.26 -5.45
CA ALA A 30 13.03 -6.28 -5.74
C ALA A 30 11.72 -5.95 -5.03
N PHE A 31 11.77 -5.47 -3.79
CA PHE A 31 10.58 -5.06 -3.06
C PHE A 31 9.90 -3.86 -3.73
N ILE A 32 10.68 -2.85 -4.10
CA ILE A 32 10.17 -1.65 -4.80
C ILE A 32 9.48 -2.06 -6.10
N THR A 33 10.11 -2.94 -6.87
CA THR A 33 9.57 -3.43 -8.14
C THR A 33 8.24 -4.15 -7.92
N GLU A 34 8.16 -4.96 -6.87
CA GLU A 34 6.93 -5.70 -6.57
C GLU A 34 5.80 -4.75 -6.15
N VAL A 35 6.09 -3.73 -5.35
CA VAL A 35 5.08 -2.74 -4.97
C VAL A 35 4.54 -2.03 -6.23
N HIS A 36 5.42 -1.63 -7.13
CA HIS A 36 5.00 -0.98 -8.37
C HIS A 36 4.20 -1.91 -9.28
N ARG A 37 4.56 -3.20 -9.32
CA ARG A 37 3.77 -4.19 -10.07
C ARG A 37 2.34 -4.27 -9.53
N VAL A 38 2.19 -4.33 -8.21
CA VAL A 38 0.88 -4.41 -7.57
C VAL A 38 0.08 -3.13 -7.84
N ILE A 39 0.72 -1.96 -7.75
CA ILE A 39 0.05 -0.69 -8.07
C ILE A 39 -0.44 -0.69 -9.51
N SER A 40 0.36 -1.20 -10.45
CA SER A 40 -0.04 -1.28 -11.86
C SER A 40 -1.27 -2.17 -12.04
N VAL A 41 -1.31 -3.31 -11.36
CA VAL A 41 -2.47 -4.21 -11.41
C VAL A 41 -3.71 -3.51 -10.84
N VAL A 42 -3.56 -2.82 -9.71
CA VAL A 42 -4.65 -2.08 -9.08
C VAL A 42 -5.17 -0.98 -10.01
N MET A 43 -4.27 -0.29 -10.70
CA MET A 43 -4.67 0.78 -11.63
C MET A 43 -5.51 0.24 -12.79
N LEU A 44 -5.20 -0.98 -13.25
CA LEU A 44 -5.96 -1.63 -14.33
C LEU A 44 -7.31 -2.16 -13.84
N HIS A 45 -7.36 -2.70 -12.63
CA HIS A 45 -8.55 -3.35 -12.08
C HIS A 45 -8.80 -2.92 -10.64
N PRO A 46 -9.16 -1.63 -10.42
CA PRO A 46 -9.18 -1.10 -9.06
C PRO A 46 -10.24 -1.75 -8.15
N ARG A 47 -11.31 -2.30 -8.74
CA ARG A 47 -12.38 -2.92 -7.95
C ARG A 47 -12.25 -4.43 -7.80
N ALA A 48 -11.20 -5.03 -8.36
CA ALA A 48 -11.05 -6.49 -8.31
C ALA A 48 -10.60 -6.99 -6.93
N ALA A 49 -9.80 -6.20 -6.21
CA ALA A 49 -9.31 -6.62 -4.91
C ALA A 49 -10.41 -6.57 -3.86
N LYS A 50 -10.29 -7.45 -2.86
CA LYS A 50 -11.28 -7.59 -1.80
C LYS A 50 -11.26 -6.38 -0.88
N LYS A 51 -12.45 -5.88 -0.53
CA LYS A 51 -12.60 -4.88 0.54
C LYS A 51 -12.33 -5.53 1.89
N VAL A 52 -11.54 -4.85 2.71
CA VAL A 52 -11.22 -5.35 4.06
C VAL A 52 -11.94 -4.57 5.14
N ARG A 53 -12.18 -3.26 4.92
CA ARG A 53 -12.97 -2.44 5.83
C ARG A 53 -13.38 -1.15 5.10
N GLY A 54 -14.66 -0.81 5.19
CA GLY A 54 -15.17 0.42 4.56
C GLY A 54 -14.86 0.42 3.07
N THR A 55 -14.18 1.47 2.59
CA THR A 55 -13.80 1.60 1.19
C THR A 55 -12.41 1.01 0.90
N VAL A 56 -11.71 0.51 1.92
CA VAL A 56 -10.33 0.07 1.76
C VAL A 56 -10.27 -1.36 1.25
N ARG A 57 -9.46 -1.56 0.22
CA ARG A 57 -9.20 -2.86 -0.41
C ARG A 57 -7.76 -3.28 -0.13
N SER A 58 -7.51 -4.58 -0.21
CA SER A 58 -6.19 -5.15 0.06
C SER A 58 -5.74 -6.01 -1.11
N LYS A 59 -4.49 -5.81 -1.53
CA LYS A 59 -3.84 -6.63 -2.55
C LYS A 59 -2.53 -7.16 -1.98
N VAL A 60 -2.35 -8.47 -2.01
CA VAL A 60 -1.17 -9.16 -1.46
C VAL A 60 0.01 -8.98 -2.41
N LEU A 61 1.20 -8.73 -1.87
CA LEU A 61 2.45 -8.79 -2.62
C LEU A 61 2.91 -10.24 -2.78
N PHE A 62 3.63 -10.53 -3.87
CA PHE A 62 4.33 -11.82 -4.04
C PHE A 62 5.69 -11.75 -3.38
N HIS A 63 6.12 -12.84 -2.73
CA HIS A 63 7.46 -13.03 -2.15
C HIS A 63 7.78 -12.13 -0.95
N PHE A 64 6.91 -11.22 -0.58
CA PHE A 64 7.10 -10.34 0.57
C PHE A 64 5.84 -10.37 1.42
N PRO A 65 5.97 -10.45 2.75
CA PRO A 65 4.82 -10.57 3.63
C PRO A 65 4.13 -9.23 3.87
N TYR A 66 3.72 -8.58 2.80
CA TYR A 66 3.08 -7.27 2.82
C TYR A 66 1.82 -7.25 1.98
N ASN A 67 0.89 -6.40 2.38
CA ASN A 67 -0.30 -6.09 1.60
C ASN A 67 -0.29 -4.61 1.24
N LEU A 68 -0.71 -4.31 0.04
CA LEU A 68 -0.98 -2.93 -0.38
C LEU A 68 -2.45 -2.64 -0.07
N LEU A 69 -2.69 -1.67 0.80
CA LEU A 69 -4.05 -1.26 1.16
C LEU A 69 -4.35 0.05 0.45
N TYR A 70 -5.49 0.12 -0.20
CA TYR A 70 -5.84 1.29 -0.98
C TYR A 70 -7.34 1.54 -0.97
N SER A 71 -7.71 2.78 -1.27
CA SER A 71 -9.10 3.20 -1.41
C SER A 71 -9.26 3.94 -2.74
N ILE A 72 -10.40 3.77 -3.38
CA ILE A 72 -10.72 4.50 -4.62
C ILE A 72 -11.42 5.79 -4.20
N GLU A 73 -10.75 6.94 -4.45
CA GLU A 73 -11.28 8.25 -4.10
C GLU A 73 -11.40 9.09 -5.38
N SER A 74 -12.61 9.17 -5.93
CA SER A 74 -12.86 9.83 -7.22
C SER A 74 -11.97 9.21 -8.30
N ASP A 75 -11.05 9.98 -8.87
CA ASP A 75 -10.13 9.52 -9.92
C ASP A 75 -8.79 9.08 -9.36
N VAL A 76 -8.65 8.98 -8.04
CA VAL A 76 -7.36 8.70 -7.40
C VAL A 76 -7.43 7.37 -6.67
N ILE A 77 -6.39 6.56 -6.85
CA ILE A 77 -6.13 5.40 -6.00
C ILE A 77 -5.28 5.91 -4.84
N LEU A 78 -5.88 5.98 -3.66
CA LEU A 78 -5.17 6.44 -2.47
C LEU A 78 -4.54 5.24 -1.79
N ILE A 79 -3.19 5.19 -1.75
CA ILE A 79 -2.46 4.13 -1.07
C ILE A 79 -2.46 4.46 0.42
N VAL A 80 -3.18 3.67 1.19
CA VAL A 80 -3.43 3.91 2.62
C VAL A 80 -2.33 3.31 3.47
N ALA A 81 -1.82 2.15 3.07
CA ALA A 81 -0.77 1.47 3.84
C ALA A 81 -0.01 0.49 2.98
N VAL A 82 1.27 0.33 3.28
CA VAL A 82 2.10 -0.79 2.84
C VAL A 82 2.32 -1.62 4.11
N ALA A 83 1.43 -2.58 4.34
CA ALA A 83 1.23 -3.19 5.65
C ALA A 83 1.88 -4.56 5.73
N HIS A 84 2.83 -4.71 6.67
CA HIS A 84 3.35 -6.04 6.99
C HIS A 84 2.19 -6.91 7.49
N GLN A 85 2.13 -8.15 7.04
CA GLN A 85 1.01 -9.05 7.35
C GLN A 85 0.88 -9.38 8.84
N LYS A 86 1.95 -9.15 9.62
CA LYS A 86 1.92 -9.35 11.08
C LYS A 86 1.44 -8.13 11.86
N ARG A 87 1.22 -7.00 11.19
CA ARG A 87 0.69 -5.82 11.88
C ARG A 87 -0.74 -6.09 12.33
N ARG A 88 -1.14 -5.40 13.41
CA ARG A 88 -2.52 -5.49 13.92
C ARG A 88 -3.49 -5.08 12.81
N PRO A 89 -4.57 -5.87 12.59
CA PRO A 89 -5.57 -5.50 11.59
C PRO A 89 -6.13 -4.10 11.85
N THR A 90 -6.35 -3.34 10.80
CA THR A 90 -6.92 -1.99 10.83
C THR A 90 -6.08 -0.96 11.60
N TYR A 91 -4.78 -1.22 11.84
CA TYR A 91 -3.90 -0.23 12.50
C TYR A 91 -3.85 1.11 11.73
N TRP A 92 -4.14 1.08 10.45
CA TRP A 92 -4.12 2.21 9.53
C TRP A 92 -5.43 3.03 9.53
N ARG A 93 -6.42 2.60 10.30
CA ARG A 93 -7.79 3.12 10.21
C ARG A 93 -7.90 4.64 10.41
N SER A 94 -7.13 5.19 11.33
CA SER A 94 -7.17 6.63 11.61
C SER A 94 -6.60 7.48 10.48
N ARG A 95 -5.83 6.89 9.57
CA ARG A 95 -5.21 7.62 8.46
C ARG A 95 -6.24 8.21 7.50
N LEU A 96 -7.28 7.45 7.21
CA LEU A 96 -8.33 7.89 6.29
C LEU A 96 -9.12 9.06 6.86
N ASN A 97 -9.44 9.04 8.13
CA ASN A 97 -10.17 10.11 8.77
C ASN A 97 -9.42 11.43 8.68
N THR A 98 -8.12 11.39 8.92
CA THR A 98 -7.27 12.59 8.82
C THR A 98 -7.20 13.08 7.38
N ALA A 99 -6.99 12.19 6.41
CA ALA A 99 -6.90 12.56 5.01
C ALA A 99 -8.20 13.20 4.50
N LEU A 100 -9.35 12.64 4.87
CA LEU A 100 -10.65 13.13 4.45
C LEU A 100 -11.00 14.48 5.07
N ARG A 101 -10.46 14.79 6.25
CA ARG A 101 -10.69 16.09 6.90
C ARG A 101 -9.94 17.22 6.23
N ILE A 102 -8.85 16.93 5.57
CA ILE A 102 -8.02 17.94 4.91
C ILE A 102 -8.63 18.34 3.58
N THR A 103 -9.36 17.46 2.97
CA THR A 103 -10.04 17.71 1.71
C THR A 103 -11.47 18.18 1.92
#